data_55ed86da925770f1a604595199265923
#
_entry.id   55ed86da925770f1a604595199265923
#
_cell.length_a   1.000
_cell.length_b   1.000
_cell.length_c   1.000
_cell.angle_alpha   90.00
_cell.angle_beta   90.00
_cell.angle_gamma   90.00
#
_symmetry.space_group_name_H-M   'P 1'
#
loop_
_entity.id
_entity.type
_entity.pdbx_description
1 polymer ?
#
loop_
_entity_poly.entity_id
_entity_poly.type
_entity_poly.pdbx_seq_one_letter_code
_entity_poly.pdbx_strand_id
1 'polypeptide(L)'
;MRRLLCLASLALLLGVGPGVARAASKTLLVHYMPWFVAKPYSSVWGWHWTMNHYSPDVIDPNGQREIASWYYPLIGPYDSADPALLEYHVLLMKLAGIDGVIADWYGTDNFNDYATINQRTRALFDFTRRAGLTFSLCYEDQTIQQEINGNFLTAAGAIAHAQQTMLYAQTNFFTDPGFLRLSNAPVFFNFGPQYFKNSSDWTTIFSVLNPTNKPAFFTEDDRVNGAIGAFNWPPMWMSGGGTNILSPAQLQTYLAAFDQKAAGWPAFVSSAFSRFHDIYAQAGVRASYGTLDDAQGATLTNTLARAMTNHSSIVQLVTWNDFGEGTMLEPTREYGYRDLGIIQNLRRQYLEPGFSYSTNDLPLAVRFYNLRKQYGNSPPISAELNRVFTNIVSGKLSSAALQLTGIESSHPVIYNLSLEGVQMKFSIGGYVASNVQVAMSTNLTTWQTIQTFTNSTNLSIFSTDTTQAVARFFKLQ
;
A
#
# COMPACT_ATOMS: atom_id res chain seq x y z
N MET A 1 31.24 54.10 -58.14
CA MET A 1 31.64 52.84 -57.56
C MET A 1 30.79 52.56 -56.31
N ARG A 2 29.73 51.80 -56.45
CA ARG A 2 28.82 51.40 -55.35
C ARG A 2 29.13 49.95 -55.04
N ARG A 3 29.52 49.65 -53.75
CA ARG A 3 29.72 48.31 -53.27
C ARG A 3 28.38 47.80 -52.73
N LEU A 4 27.86 46.69 -53.29
CA LEU A 4 26.78 45.91 -52.75
C LEU A 4 27.32 45.06 -51.59
N LEU A 5 26.67 45.14 -50.41
CA LEU A 5 26.85 44.21 -49.34
C LEU A 5 25.70 43.14 -49.48
N CYS A 6 26.08 41.88 -49.69
CA CYS A 6 25.18 40.73 -49.54
C CYS A 6 25.10 40.32 -48.08
N LEU A 7 23.91 40.45 -47.47
CA LEU A 7 23.56 39.83 -46.19
C LEU A 7 23.09 38.41 -46.46
N ALA A 8 23.86 37.43 -45.98
CA ALA A 8 23.43 36.03 -45.95
C ALA A 8 22.64 35.77 -44.64
N SER A 9 21.35 35.54 -44.77
CA SER A 9 20.49 35.13 -43.66
C SER A 9 20.66 33.64 -43.40
N LEU A 10 21.24 33.29 -42.25
CA LEU A 10 21.37 31.91 -41.77
C LEU A 10 20.07 31.55 -41.08
N ALA A 11 19.21 30.75 -41.74
CA ALA A 11 18.00 30.18 -41.14
C ALA A 11 18.41 29.00 -40.25
N LEU A 12 18.29 29.18 -38.93
CA LEU A 12 18.43 28.11 -37.93
C LEU A 12 17.17 27.26 -37.94
N LEU A 13 17.19 26.10 -38.59
CA LEU A 13 16.16 25.06 -38.48
C LEU A 13 16.32 24.38 -37.10
N LEU A 14 15.53 24.82 -36.13
CA LEU A 14 15.29 24.05 -34.91
C LEU A 14 14.51 22.79 -35.27
N GLY A 15 15.20 21.66 -35.38
CA GLY A 15 14.62 20.36 -35.50
C GLY A 15 13.83 20.03 -34.20
N VAL A 16 12.51 20.13 -34.27
CA VAL A 16 11.63 19.52 -33.24
C VAL A 16 11.77 18.00 -33.41
N GLY A 17 12.61 17.40 -32.59
CA GLY A 17 12.67 15.97 -32.46
C GLY A 17 11.27 15.44 -32.04
N PRO A 18 10.88 14.22 -32.48
CA PRO A 18 9.61 13.65 -32.05
C PRO A 18 9.60 13.59 -30.54
N GLY A 19 8.73 14.39 -29.92
CA GLY A 19 8.50 14.34 -28.48
C GLY A 19 8.12 12.90 -28.13
N VAL A 20 8.97 12.25 -27.33
CA VAL A 20 8.62 10.97 -26.72
C VAL A 20 7.37 11.25 -25.91
N ALA A 21 6.21 10.80 -26.41
CA ALA A 21 4.98 10.87 -25.68
C ALA A 21 5.23 10.17 -24.33
N ARG A 22 5.27 10.96 -23.25
CA ARG A 22 5.40 10.44 -21.89
C ARG A 22 4.18 9.55 -21.71
N ALA A 23 4.39 8.24 -21.60
CA ALA A 23 3.32 7.31 -21.31
C ALA A 23 2.54 7.88 -20.11
N ALA A 24 1.21 7.92 -20.21
CA ALA A 24 0.36 8.38 -19.13
C ALA A 24 0.77 7.60 -17.86
N SER A 25 1.08 8.32 -16.78
CA SER A 25 1.54 7.69 -15.55
C SER A 25 0.44 6.76 -15.03
N LYS A 26 0.70 5.45 -15.01
CA LYS A 26 -0.21 4.48 -14.42
C LYS A 26 -0.15 4.59 -12.90
N THR A 27 -1.32 4.46 -12.26
CA THR A 27 -1.42 4.38 -10.80
C THR A 27 -1.47 2.91 -10.40
N LEU A 28 -0.51 2.48 -9.57
CA LEU A 28 -0.39 1.11 -9.09
C LEU A 28 -1.01 1.01 -7.69
N LEU A 29 -2.14 0.33 -7.58
CA LEU A 29 -2.89 0.15 -6.34
C LEU A 29 -2.82 -1.31 -5.88
N VAL A 30 -2.89 -1.54 -4.58
CA VAL A 30 -3.00 -2.89 -4.02
C VAL A 30 -4.34 -3.07 -3.33
N HIS A 31 -5.01 -4.19 -3.58
CA HIS A 31 -6.25 -4.57 -2.91
C HIS A 31 -5.94 -4.98 -1.47
N TYR A 32 -6.62 -4.41 -0.48
CA TYR A 32 -6.30 -4.54 0.94
C TYR A 32 -7.50 -5.02 1.74
N MET A 33 -7.28 -6.05 2.57
CA MET A 33 -8.29 -6.66 3.43
C MET A 33 -8.17 -6.12 4.88
N PRO A 34 -9.08 -5.24 5.36
CA PRO A 34 -8.98 -4.62 6.69
C PRO A 34 -9.72 -5.42 7.79
N TRP A 35 -9.82 -6.72 7.68
CA TRP A 35 -10.71 -7.57 8.49
C TRP A 35 -10.04 -8.40 9.59
N PHE A 36 -8.71 -8.40 9.72
CA PHE A 36 -8.00 -9.24 10.68
C PHE A 36 -8.15 -8.74 12.11
N VAL A 37 -8.51 -9.64 13.02
CA VAL A 37 -8.63 -9.41 14.48
C VAL A 37 -7.66 -10.34 15.20
N ALA A 38 -6.79 -9.80 16.06
CA ALA A 38 -5.77 -10.57 16.72
C ALA A 38 -5.44 -10.08 18.13
N LYS A 39 -5.10 -11.03 19.01
CA LYS A 39 -4.46 -10.77 20.31
C LYS A 39 -3.02 -10.27 20.09
N PRO A 40 -2.47 -9.45 20.96
CA PRO A 40 -3.08 -8.89 22.17
C PRO A 40 -3.81 -7.57 21.92
N TYR A 41 -3.82 -7.05 20.68
CA TYR A 41 -4.47 -5.77 20.38
C TYR A 41 -5.99 -5.84 20.64
N SER A 42 -6.64 -6.86 20.11
CA SER A 42 -7.99 -7.27 20.50
C SER A 42 -7.93 -8.37 21.55
N SER A 43 -9.04 -8.62 22.26
CA SER A 43 -9.13 -9.67 23.26
C SER A 43 -9.34 -11.08 22.68
N VAL A 44 -9.68 -11.15 21.37
CA VAL A 44 -10.02 -12.38 20.66
C VAL A 44 -9.25 -12.51 19.35
N TRP A 45 -9.27 -13.73 18.78
CA TRP A 45 -8.88 -13.99 17.41
C TRP A 45 -10.10 -13.93 16.50
N GLY A 46 -10.02 -13.21 15.38
CA GLY A 46 -11.10 -13.09 14.41
C GLY A 46 -11.20 -14.27 13.45
N TRP A 47 -12.31 -14.33 12.76
CA TRP A 47 -12.64 -15.42 11.84
C TRP A 47 -11.58 -15.56 10.73
N HIS A 48 -11.06 -14.48 10.19
CA HIS A 48 -10.08 -14.52 9.10
C HIS A 48 -8.72 -15.13 9.48
N TRP A 49 -8.39 -15.21 10.80
CA TRP A 49 -7.24 -15.98 11.27
C TRP A 49 -7.61 -17.41 11.70
N THR A 50 -8.88 -17.67 12.01
CA THR A 50 -9.28 -18.96 12.60
C THR A 50 -10.15 -19.79 11.68
N MET A 51 -11.01 -19.19 10.87
CA MET A 51 -12.09 -19.84 10.11
C MET A 51 -12.88 -20.85 10.96
N ASN A 52 -12.98 -20.60 12.31
CA ASN A 52 -13.58 -21.50 13.29
C ASN A 52 -12.96 -22.92 13.32
N HIS A 53 -11.78 -23.10 12.76
CA HIS A 53 -11.08 -24.38 12.67
C HIS A 53 -9.69 -24.30 13.31
N TYR A 54 -8.92 -23.25 13.05
CA TYR A 54 -7.57 -23.03 13.55
C TYR A 54 -7.58 -22.26 14.86
N SER A 55 -6.57 -22.52 15.71
CA SER A 55 -6.41 -21.84 17.00
C SER A 55 -5.06 -21.13 17.10
N PRO A 56 -4.97 -19.81 16.86
CA PRO A 56 -3.69 -19.09 16.96
C PRO A 56 -3.13 -19.00 18.39
N ASP A 57 -3.84 -19.49 19.40
CA ASP A 57 -3.28 -19.70 20.75
C ASP A 57 -2.37 -20.94 20.81
N VAL A 58 -2.48 -21.87 19.85
CA VAL A 58 -1.53 -22.97 19.65
C VAL A 58 -0.30 -22.44 18.92
N ILE A 59 0.89 -22.74 19.48
CA ILE A 59 2.18 -22.32 18.91
C ILE A 59 3.01 -23.59 18.69
N ASP A 60 3.53 -23.74 17.48
CA ASP A 60 4.40 -24.84 17.12
C ASP A 60 5.82 -24.72 17.72
N PRO A 61 6.66 -25.77 17.64
CA PRO A 61 8.03 -25.71 18.15
C PRO A 61 8.92 -24.63 17.49
N ASN A 62 8.54 -24.11 16.31
CA ASN A 62 9.26 -23.04 15.60
C ASN A 62 8.75 -21.65 15.98
N GLY A 63 7.81 -21.57 16.94
CA GLY A 63 7.23 -20.30 17.40
C GLY A 63 6.18 -19.72 16.44
N GLN A 64 5.60 -20.53 15.54
CA GLN A 64 4.53 -20.10 14.67
C GLN A 64 3.17 -20.44 15.29
N ARG A 65 2.23 -19.49 15.19
CA ARG A 65 0.85 -19.70 15.58
C ARG A 65 0.08 -20.45 14.51
N GLU A 66 -0.82 -21.32 14.93
CA GLU A 66 -1.73 -21.99 14.01
C GLU A 66 -2.74 -20.98 13.45
N ILE A 67 -2.78 -20.77 12.12
CA ILE A 67 -3.63 -19.79 11.46
C ILE A 67 -4.31 -20.38 10.21
N ALA A 68 -5.44 -19.79 9.83
CA ALA A 68 -6.16 -20.13 8.61
C ALA A 68 -5.46 -19.59 7.36
N SER A 69 -4.25 -20.06 7.08
CA SER A 69 -3.46 -19.70 5.90
C SER A 69 -2.39 -20.73 5.63
N TRP A 70 -2.04 -20.91 4.36
CA TRP A 70 -0.87 -21.65 3.92
C TRP A 70 0.45 -20.89 4.14
N TYR A 71 0.39 -19.58 4.29
CA TYR A 71 1.53 -18.69 4.34
C TYR A 71 1.54 -17.91 5.65
N TYR A 72 2.72 -17.69 6.21
CA TYR A 72 2.84 -17.05 7.50
C TYR A 72 3.36 -15.61 7.38
N PRO A 73 2.62 -14.59 7.86
CA PRO A 73 3.09 -13.21 7.82
C PRO A 73 4.48 -13.07 8.44
N LEU A 74 5.38 -12.31 7.82
CA LEU A 74 6.74 -12.10 8.33
C LEU A 74 6.75 -11.58 9.78
N ILE A 75 5.75 -10.76 10.13
CA ILE A 75 5.58 -10.17 11.47
C ILE A 75 4.66 -10.99 12.39
N GLY A 76 4.19 -12.15 11.93
CA GLY A 76 3.15 -12.95 12.59
C GLY A 76 1.73 -12.42 12.38
N PRO A 77 0.70 -13.17 12.82
CA PRO A 77 -0.69 -12.73 12.69
C PRO A 77 -0.96 -11.48 13.53
N TYR A 78 -1.77 -10.57 12.99
CA TYR A 78 -1.95 -9.22 13.48
C TYR A 78 -3.41 -8.77 13.50
N ASP A 79 -3.66 -7.63 14.14
CA ASP A 79 -4.94 -6.92 14.12
C ASP A 79 -4.90 -5.73 13.16
N SER A 80 -5.85 -5.65 12.23
CA SER A 80 -5.95 -4.56 11.25
C SER A 80 -6.22 -3.17 11.88
N ALA A 81 -6.56 -3.10 13.17
CA ALA A 81 -6.72 -1.85 13.90
C ALA A 81 -5.42 -1.37 14.56
N ASP A 82 -4.35 -2.17 14.58
CA ASP A 82 -3.08 -1.80 15.22
C ASP A 82 -2.37 -0.67 14.44
N PRO A 83 -2.19 0.52 15.03
CA PRO A 83 -1.50 1.62 14.36
C PRO A 83 -0.08 1.27 13.91
N ALA A 84 0.65 0.44 14.68
CA ALA A 84 2.00 0.02 14.30
C ALA A 84 2.00 -0.85 13.04
N LEU A 85 0.97 -1.71 12.88
CA LEU A 85 0.75 -2.48 11.66
C LEU A 85 0.49 -1.56 10.47
N LEU A 86 -0.43 -0.60 10.63
CA LEU A 86 -0.80 0.32 9.55
C LEU A 86 0.41 1.16 9.09
N GLU A 87 1.25 1.63 10.03
CA GLU A 87 2.53 2.28 9.69
C GLU A 87 3.45 1.34 8.90
N TYR A 88 3.61 0.09 9.33
CA TYR A 88 4.43 -0.92 8.64
C TYR A 88 3.95 -1.17 7.21
N HIS A 89 2.65 -1.38 7.03
CA HIS A 89 2.07 -1.65 5.71
C HIS A 89 2.26 -0.49 4.74
N VAL A 90 1.93 0.74 5.14
CA VAL A 90 2.07 1.89 4.24
C VAL A 90 3.53 2.24 3.94
N LEU A 91 4.46 1.98 4.88
CA LEU A 91 5.90 2.12 4.63
C LEU A 91 6.40 1.09 3.61
N LEU A 92 6.00 -0.18 3.73
CA LEU A 92 6.34 -1.20 2.73
C LEU A 92 5.78 -0.87 1.35
N MET A 93 4.51 -0.47 1.28
CA MET A 93 3.87 -0.04 0.02
C MET A 93 4.65 1.11 -0.62
N LYS A 94 4.99 2.12 0.17
CA LYS A 94 5.80 3.26 -0.31
C LYS A 94 7.14 2.83 -0.86
N LEU A 95 7.87 2.00 -0.12
CA LEU A 95 9.19 1.48 -0.52
C LEU A 95 9.09 0.53 -1.72
N ALA A 96 8.01 -0.24 -1.84
CA ALA A 96 7.77 -1.12 -3.00
C ALA A 96 7.35 -0.36 -4.27
N GLY A 97 6.99 0.92 -4.16
CA GLY A 97 6.52 1.71 -5.29
C GLY A 97 5.05 1.47 -5.61
N ILE A 98 4.24 1.15 -4.60
CA ILE A 98 2.79 1.08 -4.69
C ILE A 98 2.25 2.48 -4.40
N ASP A 99 1.33 2.98 -5.24
CA ASP A 99 0.84 4.36 -5.18
C ASP A 99 -0.38 4.51 -4.26
N GLY A 100 -1.02 3.39 -3.88
CA GLY A 100 -2.19 3.45 -3.00
C GLY A 100 -2.86 2.11 -2.78
N VAL A 101 -4.02 2.16 -2.10
CA VAL A 101 -4.80 0.99 -1.71
C VAL A 101 -6.21 1.03 -2.29
N ILE A 102 -6.77 -0.15 -2.54
CA ILE A 102 -8.21 -0.39 -2.73
C ILE A 102 -8.65 -1.19 -1.51
N ALA A 103 -9.37 -0.56 -0.59
CA ALA A 103 -9.82 -1.27 0.60
C ALA A 103 -11.09 -2.06 0.30
N ASP A 104 -11.08 -3.34 0.64
CA ASP A 104 -12.28 -4.15 0.65
C ASP A 104 -13.24 -3.65 1.72
N TRP A 105 -14.53 -3.42 1.37
CA TRP A 105 -15.45 -2.67 2.21
C TRP A 105 -16.87 -3.23 2.14
N TYR A 106 -17.46 -3.47 3.31
CA TYR A 106 -18.74 -4.14 3.48
C TYR A 106 -19.91 -3.20 3.82
N GLY A 107 -19.66 -1.87 3.76
CA GLY A 107 -20.65 -0.88 4.21
C GLY A 107 -20.42 -0.46 5.66
N THR A 108 -21.50 -0.05 6.34
CA THR A 108 -21.41 0.61 7.64
C THR A 108 -22.19 -0.06 8.75
N ASP A 109 -22.95 -1.10 8.43
CA ASP A 109 -23.96 -1.65 9.29
C ASP A 109 -23.38 -2.42 10.47
N ASN A 110 -24.12 -2.38 11.60
CA ASN A 110 -23.77 -3.19 12.75
C ASN A 110 -24.31 -4.61 12.57
N PHE A 111 -23.89 -5.24 11.47
CA PHE A 111 -24.17 -6.62 11.12
C PHE A 111 -22.86 -7.35 10.87
N ASN A 112 -22.69 -8.54 11.42
CA ASN A 112 -21.42 -9.26 11.41
C ASN A 112 -20.25 -8.32 11.85
N ASP A 113 -19.23 -8.18 11.02
CA ASP A 113 -18.04 -7.34 11.27
C ASP A 113 -18.00 -6.06 10.40
N TYR A 114 -19.09 -5.73 9.67
CA TYR A 114 -19.09 -4.64 8.67
C TYR A 114 -18.73 -3.29 9.28
N ALA A 115 -19.35 -2.92 10.43
CA ALA A 115 -19.01 -1.69 11.13
C ALA A 115 -17.54 -1.65 11.58
N THR A 116 -16.99 -2.80 11.98
CA THR A 116 -15.57 -2.93 12.37
C THR A 116 -14.65 -2.75 11.15
N ILE A 117 -14.98 -3.37 10.02
CA ILE A 117 -14.26 -3.21 8.75
C ILE A 117 -14.29 -1.75 8.31
N ASN A 118 -15.44 -1.06 8.40
CA ASN A 118 -15.54 0.36 8.09
C ASN A 118 -14.63 1.23 8.99
N GLN A 119 -14.59 0.98 10.30
CA GLN A 119 -13.69 1.70 11.21
C GLN A 119 -12.21 1.50 10.85
N ARG A 120 -11.80 0.27 10.52
CA ARG A 120 -10.45 -0.09 10.12
C ARG A 120 -10.07 0.49 8.77
N THR A 121 -11.01 0.52 7.81
CA THR A 121 -10.84 1.20 6.52
C THR A 121 -10.55 2.69 6.71
N ARG A 122 -11.27 3.36 7.60
CA ARG A 122 -11.01 4.77 7.93
C ARG A 122 -9.62 4.96 8.54
N ALA A 123 -9.24 4.10 9.50
CA ALA A 123 -7.91 4.14 10.09
C ALA A 123 -6.81 3.90 9.03
N LEU A 124 -6.98 2.90 8.15
CA LEU A 124 -6.07 2.64 7.03
C LEU A 124 -5.89 3.88 6.16
N PHE A 125 -6.97 4.58 5.81
CA PHE A 125 -6.89 5.78 4.97
C PHE A 125 -6.17 6.95 5.66
N ASP A 126 -6.26 7.07 6.99
CA ASP A 126 -5.47 8.05 7.74
C ASP A 126 -3.96 7.80 7.59
N PHE A 127 -3.53 6.55 7.69
CA PHE A 127 -2.12 6.19 7.50
C PHE A 127 -1.67 6.28 6.04
N THR A 128 -2.55 5.92 5.11
CA THR A 128 -2.32 6.07 3.66
C THR A 128 -2.03 7.51 3.28
N ARG A 129 -2.85 8.46 3.78
CA ARG A 129 -2.61 9.91 3.61
C ARG A 129 -1.28 10.35 4.21
N ARG A 130 -0.95 9.90 5.42
CA ARG A 130 0.33 10.24 6.07
C ARG A 130 1.54 9.76 5.26
N ALA A 131 1.41 8.66 4.54
CA ALA A 131 2.45 8.13 3.65
C ALA A 131 2.47 8.81 2.26
N GLY A 132 1.52 9.71 1.97
CA GLY A 132 1.35 10.33 0.66
C GLY A 132 0.92 9.33 -0.42
N LEU A 133 0.13 8.34 -0.04
CA LEU A 133 -0.48 7.35 -0.93
C LEU A 133 -1.95 7.70 -1.18
N THR A 134 -2.51 7.24 -2.30
CA THR A 134 -3.93 7.38 -2.62
C THR A 134 -4.74 6.20 -2.07
N PHE A 135 -6.07 6.32 -2.10
CA PHE A 135 -6.94 5.21 -1.71
C PHE A 135 -8.26 5.20 -2.47
N SER A 136 -8.89 4.03 -2.51
CA SER A 136 -10.20 3.79 -3.09
C SER A 136 -10.92 2.70 -2.29
N LEU A 137 -12.19 2.47 -2.59
CA LEU A 137 -13.03 1.42 -2.00
C LEU A 137 -13.40 0.38 -3.03
N CYS A 138 -13.44 -0.88 -2.61
CA CYS A 138 -14.12 -1.96 -3.30
C CYS A 138 -15.26 -2.45 -2.42
N TYR A 139 -16.51 -2.20 -2.83
CA TYR A 139 -17.69 -2.60 -2.10
C TYR A 139 -18.09 -4.03 -2.48
N GLU A 140 -18.44 -4.84 -1.50
CA GLU A 140 -19.01 -6.16 -1.72
C GLU A 140 -20.54 -6.14 -1.60
N ASP A 141 -21.25 -6.09 -2.71
CA ASP A 141 -22.70 -6.01 -2.70
C ASP A 141 -23.40 -7.33 -2.29
N GLN A 142 -22.66 -8.44 -2.19
CA GLN A 142 -23.17 -9.67 -1.57
C GLN A 142 -23.56 -9.50 -0.10
N THR A 143 -23.02 -8.50 0.60
CA THR A 143 -23.38 -8.15 1.98
C THR A 143 -24.89 -7.92 2.13
N ILE A 144 -25.52 -7.34 1.13
CA ILE A 144 -26.97 -7.14 1.08
C ILE A 144 -27.74 -8.46 1.19
N GLN A 145 -27.29 -9.50 0.47
CA GLN A 145 -27.93 -10.83 0.57
C GLN A 145 -27.72 -11.45 1.96
N GLN A 146 -26.54 -11.22 2.55
CA GLN A 146 -26.26 -11.74 3.90
C GLN A 146 -27.12 -11.03 4.96
N GLU A 147 -27.31 -9.72 4.85
CA GLU A 147 -28.20 -8.94 5.72
C GLU A 147 -29.68 -9.36 5.60
N ILE A 148 -30.14 -9.65 4.38
CA ILE A 148 -31.49 -10.18 4.14
C ILE A 148 -31.63 -11.56 4.77
N ASN A 149 -30.67 -12.44 4.56
CA ASN A 149 -30.69 -13.79 5.14
C ASN A 149 -30.65 -13.76 6.68
N GLY A 150 -29.96 -12.75 7.25
CA GLY A 150 -29.91 -12.50 8.68
C GLY A 150 -31.11 -11.74 9.27
N ASN A 151 -32.12 -11.42 8.45
CA ASN A 151 -33.29 -10.61 8.81
C ASN A 151 -32.94 -9.18 9.31
N PHE A 152 -31.77 -8.67 8.93
CA PHE A 152 -31.34 -7.30 9.22
C PHE A 152 -31.95 -6.31 8.21
N LEU A 153 -32.11 -6.73 6.96
CA LEU A 153 -32.64 -5.95 5.86
C LEU A 153 -33.77 -6.74 5.15
N THR A 154 -34.70 -6.03 4.50
CA THR A 154 -35.66 -6.65 3.59
C THR A 154 -35.24 -6.48 2.14
N ALA A 155 -35.55 -7.43 1.28
CA ALA A 155 -35.25 -7.31 -0.17
C ALA A 155 -35.88 -6.05 -0.80
N ALA A 156 -37.08 -5.65 -0.37
CA ALA A 156 -37.71 -4.42 -0.85
C ALA A 156 -36.97 -3.15 -0.43
N GLY A 157 -36.23 -3.19 0.70
CA GLY A 157 -35.44 -2.08 1.22
C GLY A 157 -34.03 -1.99 0.62
N ALA A 158 -33.54 -3.01 -0.12
CA ALA A 158 -32.14 -3.14 -0.51
C ALA A 158 -31.59 -1.94 -1.32
N ILE A 159 -32.34 -1.44 -2.31
CA ILE A 159 -31.92 -0.27 -3.11
C ILE A 159 -31.81 0.99 -2.24
N ALA A 160 -32.82 1.27 -1.40
CA ALA A 160 -32.79 2.44 -0.52
C ALA A 160 -31.64 2.34 0.50
N HIS A 161 -31.36 1.14 0.99
CA HIS A 161 -30.24 0.88 1.89
C HIS A 161 -28.89 1.14 1.18
N ALA A 162 -28.69 0.60 -0.01
CA ALA A 162 -27.48 0.85 -0.79
C ALA A 162 -27.30 2.35 -1.14
N GLN A 163 -28.41 3.09 -1.36
CA GLN A 163 -28.35 4.56 -1.53
C GLN A 163 -27.78 5.24 -0.28
N GLN A 164 -28.20 4.84 0.93
CA GLN A 164 -27.66 5.42 2.18
C GLN A 164 -26.17 5.06 2.35
N THR A 165 -25.77 3.82 2.04
CA THR A 165 -24.38 3.38 2.03
C THR A 165 -23.52 4.22 1.08
N MET A 166 -24.02 4.53 -0.11
CA MET A 166 -23.30 5.39 -1.07
C MET A 166 -23.26 6.87 -0.65
N LEU A 167 -24.32 7.39 -0.02
CA LEU A 167 -24.28 8.73 0.58
C LEU A 167 -23.24 8.84 1.70
N TYR A 168 -23.12 7.78 2.52
CA TYR A 168 -22.05 7.70 3.51
C TYR A 168 -20.67 7.69 2.85
N ALA A 169 -20.48 6.88 1.80
CA ALA A 169 -19.22 6.83 1.05
C ALA A 169 -18.89 8.20 0.42
N GLN A 170 -19.88 8.88 -0.16
CA GLN A 170 -19.70 10.23 -0.69
C GLN A 170 -19.21 11.21 0.36
N THR A 171 -19.83 11.20 1.53
CA THR A 171 -19.55 12.18 2.61
C THR A 171 -18.20 11.91 3.27
N ASN A 172 -17.84 10.65 3.48
CA ASN A 172 -16.69 10.29 4.30
C ASN A 172 -15.43 9.94 3.48
N PHE A 173 -15.59 9.60 2.19
CA PHE A 173 -14.49 9.12 1.36
C PHE A 173 -14.36 9.90 0.04
N PHE A 174 -15.41 9.98 -0.80
CA PHE A 174 -15.30 10.55 -2.15
C PHE A 174 -14.90 12.03 -2.18
N THR A 175 -15.17 12.78 -1.10
CA THR A 175 -14.78 14.18 -0.97
C THR A 175 -13.35 14.36 -0.47
N ASP A 176 -12.69 13.30 -0.02
CA ASP A 176 -11.32 13.36 0.47
C ASP A 176 -10.33 13.62 -0.68
N PRO A 177 -9.37 14.56 -0.51
CA PRO A 177 -8.37 14.85 -1.54
C PRO A 177 -7.44 13.66 -1.88
N GLY A 178 -7.24 12.73 -0.93
CA GLY A 178 -6.46 11.51 -1.13
C GLY A 178 -7.22 10.39 -1.84
N PHE A 179 -8.54 10.54 -2.02
CA PHE A 179 -9.33 9.53 -2.72
C PHE A 179 -9.00 9.52 -4.21
N LEU A 180 -8.73 8.35 -4.77
CA LEU A 180 -8.35 8.19 -6.17
C LEU A 180 -9.42 8.76 -7.09
N ARG A 181 -8.99 9.52 -8.12
CA ARG A 181 -9.89 10.09 -9.12
C ARG A 181 -9.45 9.74 -10.53
N LEU A 182 -10.43 9.48 -11.38
CA LEU A 182 -10.27 9.36 -12.82
C LEU A 182 -11.11 10.44 -13.49
N SER A 183 -10.48 11.35 -14.24
CA SER A 183 -11.16 12.49 -14.86
C SER A 183 -12.03 13.29 -13.87
N ASN A 184 -11.52 13.54 -12.67
CA ASN A 184 -12.17 14.19 -11.53
C ASN A 184 -13.30 13.40 -10.82
N ALA A 185 -13.75 12.25 -11.37
CA ALA A 185 -14.70 11.38 -10.68
C ALA A 185 -13.99 10.48 -9.66
N PRO A 186 -14.52 10.27 -8.45
CA PRO A 186 -13.94 9.33 -7.49
C PRO A 186 -14.00 7.91 -8.06
N VAL A 187 -12.89 7.18 -7.99
CA VAL A 187 -12.85 5.79 -8.48
C VAL A 187 -13.45 4.87 -7.43
N PHE A 188 -14.39 4.04 -7.84
CA PHE A 188 -15.10 3.13 -6.95
C PHE A 188 -15.25 1.75 -7.59
N PHE A 189 -14.99 0.72 -6.83
CA PHE A 189 -15.04 -0.68 -7.27
C PHE A 189 -16.21 -1.40 -6.59
N ASN A 190 -16.75 -2.41 -7.27
CA ASN A 190 -17.64 -3.39 -6.70
C ASN A 190 -17.13 -4.80 -6.99
N PHE A 191 -16.90 -5.60 -5.96
CA PHE A 191 -16.60 -7.02 -6.10
C PHE A 191 -17.90 -7.76 -6.45
N GLY A 192 -18.14 -7.86 -7.73
CA GLY A 192 -19.39 -8.35 -8.31
C GLY A 192 -19.80 -7.53 -9.55
N PRO A 193 -21.12 -7.35 -9.82
CA PRO A 193 -22.25 -7.42 -8.87
C PRO A 193 -22.69 -8.84 -8.54
N GLN A 194 -22.88 -9.07 -7.26
CA GLN A 194 -23.37 -10.36 -6.75
C GLN A 194 -24.86 -10.31 -6.37
N TYR A 195 -25.33 -9.19 -5.85
CA TYR A 195 -26.75 -8.96 -5.52
C TYR A 195 -27.44 -8.03 -6.51
N PHE A 196 -26.90 -6.85 -6.81
CA PHE A 196 -27.51 -5.85 -7.68
C PHE A 196 -27.19 -6.12 -9.16
N LYS A 197 -27.88 -7.13 -9.72
CA LYS A 197 -27.60 -7.65 -11.08
C LYS A 197 -28.46 -7.04 -12.19
N ASN A 198 -29.54 -6.29 -11.83
CA ASN A 198 -30.39 -5.69 -12.84
C ASN A 198 -29.71 -4.46 -13.49
N SER A 199 -30.01 -4.23 -14.76
CA SER A 199 -29.35 -3.18 -15.54
C SER A 199 -29.55 -1.75 -15.01
N SER A 200 -30.58 -1.51 -14.19
CA SER A 200 -30.91 -0.21 -13.59
C SER A 200 -30.43 -0.04 -12.15
N ASP A 201 -30.03 -1.11 -11.46
CA ASP A 201 -29.79 -1.08 -10.02
C ASP A 201 -28.73 -0.03 -9.64
N TRP A 202 -27.53 -0.12 -10.21
CA TRP A 202 -26.44 0.81 -9.89
C TRP A 202 -26.74 2.25 -10.36
N THR A 203 -27.44 2.44 -11.46
CA THR A 203 -27.89 3.77 -11.88
C THR A 203 -28.84 4.38 -10.85
N THR A 204 -29.77 3.56 -10.32
CA THR A 204 -30.71 3.98 -9.28
C THR A 204 -30.00 4.24 -7.96
N ILE A 205 -29.06 3.36 -7.56
CA ILE A 205 -28.26 3.54 -6.33
C ILE A 205 -27.49 4.87 -6.39
N PHE A 206 -26.79 5.16 -7.48
CA PHE A 206 -26.02 6.41 -7.62
C PHE A 206 -26.85 7.66 -7.92
N SER A 207 -28.17 7.54 -8.12
CA SER A 207 -29.04 8.69 -8.46
C SER A 207 -29.10 9.73 -7.33
N VAL A 208 -28.93 9.29 -6.09
CA VAL A 208 -28.96 10.16 -4.89
C VAL A 208 -27.68 10.95 -4.67
N LEU A 209 -26.57 10.59 -5.34
CA LEU A 209 -25.29 11.25 -5.17
C LEU A 209 -25.25 12.62 -5.85
N ASN A 210 -24.49 13.56 -5.28
CA ASN A 210 -24.19 14.81 -5.92
C ASN A 210 -23.54 14.55 -7.29
N PRO A 211 -24.00 15.19 -8.38
CA PRO A 211 -23.47 14.97 -9.72
C PRO A 211 -21.96 15.10 -9.85
N THR A 212 -21.31 15.98 -9.09
CA THR A 212 -19.86 16.17 -9.09
C THR A 212 -19.09 15.05 -8.38
N ASN A 213 -19.78 14.20 -7.63
CA ASN A 213 -19.20 13.10 -6.86
C ASN A 213 -19.76 11.73 -7.27
N LYS A 214 -20.40 11.64 -8.46
CA LYS A 214 -20.74 10.34 -9.03
C LYS A 214 -19.45 9.58 -9.37
N PRO A 215 -19.34 8.31 -8.97
CA PRO A 215 -18.10 7.58 -9.14
C PRO A 215 -17.81 7.19 -10.58
N ALA A 216 -16.52 7.15 -10.93
CA ALA A 216 -16.00 6.33 -12.00
C ALA A 216 -16.04 4.88 -11.48
N PHE A 217 -17.10 4.15 -11.85
CA PHE A 217 -17.50 2.88 -11.27
C PHE A 217 -16.96 1.70 -12.09
N PHE A 218 -16.38 0.70 -11.39
CA PHE A 218 -15.83 -0.51 -11.99
C PHE A 218 -16.41 -1.75 -11.31
N THR A 219 -16.75 -2.75 -12.11
CA THR A 219 -17.27 -4.04 -11.66
C THR A 219 -16.29 -5.18 -11.95
N GLU A 220 -16.49 -6.34 -11.36
CA GLU A 220 -15.62 -7.50 -11.54
C GLU A 220 -15.89 -8.17 -12.91
N ASP A 221 -14.84 -8.59 -13.61
CA ASP A 221 -14.78 -9.36 -14.86
C ASP A 221 -15.53 -8.77 -16.06
N ASP A 222 -16.68 -8.17 -15.87
CA ASP A 222 -17.49 -7.59 -16.92
C ASP A 222 -18.05 -6.22 -16.54
N ARG A 223 -18.15 -5.35 -17.54
CA ARG A 223 -18.77 -4.05 -17.38
C ARG A 223 -20.29 -4.17 -17.33
N VAL A 224 -20.91 -3.82 -16.21
CA VAL A 224 -22.38 -3.73 -16.11
C VAL A 224 -22.89 -2.33 -16.40
N ASN A 225 -24.21 -2.18 -16.58
CA ASN A 225 -24.83 -0.86 -16.74
C ASN A 225 -24.56 0.04 -15.53
N GLY A 226 -24.21 1.30 -15.80
CA GLY A 226 -23.79 2.26 -14.79
C GLY A 226 -22.27 2.24 -14.51
N ALA A 227 -21.57 1.19 -14.89
CA ALA A 227 -20.11 1.12 -14.80
C ALA A 227 -19.45 1.72 -16.06
N ILE A 228 -18.27 2.32 -15.90
CA ILE A 228 -17.44 2.78 -17.02
C ILE A 228 -16.50 1.68 -17.52
N GLY A 229 -16.30 0.62 -16.73
CA GLY A 229 -15.45 -0.51 -17.07
C GLY A 229 -15.47 -1.57 -15.98
N ALA A 230 -14.47 -2.46 -16.01
CA ALA A 230 -14.31 -3.52 -15.05
C ALA A 230 -12.84 -3.72 -14.67
N PHE A 231 -12.63 -4.52 -13.64
CA PHE A 231 -11.34 -5.08 -13.22
C PHE A 231 -11.42 -6.60 -13.23
N ASN A 232 -10.29 -7.28 -13.28
CA ASN A 232 -10.27 -8.73 -13.28
C ASN A 232 -9.64 -9.29 -11.99
N TRP A 233 -10.05 -10.52 -11.63
CA TRP A 233 -9.61 -11.25 -10.44
C TRP A 233 -8.88 -12.54 -10.83
N PRO A 234 -8.08 -13.20 -9.94
CA PRO A 234 -7.45 -14.47 -10.28
C PRO A 234 -8.49 -15.50 -10.72
N PRO A 235 -8.36 -16.08 -11.93
CA PRO A 235 -9.39 -16.96 -12.48
C PRO A 235 -9.20 -18.42 -12.06
N MET A 236 -9.02 -18.70 -10.77
CA MET A 236 -8.73 -20.01 -10.19
C MET A 236 -9.81 -21.04 -10.52
N TRP A 237 -11.08 -20.62 -10.64
CA TRP A 237 -12.18 -21.50 -11.03
C TRP A 237 -12.00 -22.18 -12.38
N MET A 238 -11.21 -21.61 -13.30
CA MET A 238 -10.92 -22.22 -14.60
C MET A 238 -10.06 -23.48 -14.50
N SER A 239 -9.45 -23.75 -13.36
CA SER A 239 -8.77 -25.02 -13.09
C SER A 239 -9.74 -26.19 -12.92
N GLY A 240 -11.00 -25.90 -12.58
CA GLY A 240 -12.03 -26.88 -12.19
C GLY A 240 -12.14 -27.12 -10.69
N GLY A 241 -11.43 -26.33 -9.89
CA GLY A 241 -11.50 -26.37 -8.41
C GLY A 241 -10.74 -27.52 -7.74
N GLY A 242 -10.87 -27.63 -6.45
CA GLY A 242 -10.21 -28.65 -5.62
C GLY A 242 -8.68 -28.50 -5.65
N THR A 243 -7.97 -29.59 -5.91
CA THR A 243 -6.50 -29.61 -5.97
C THR A 243 -5.94 -29.26 -7.36
N ASN A 244 -6.80 -28.88 -8.31
CA ASN A 244 -6.37 -28.57 -9.66
C ASN A 244 -5.62 -27.23 -9.71
N ILE A 245 -4.61 -27.19 -10.58
CA ILE A 245 -3.79 -26.01 -10.82
C ILE A 245 -4.18 -25.39 -12.17
N LEU A 246 -4.41 -24.09 -12.16
CA LEU A 246 -4.66 -23.33 -13.37
C LEU A 246 -3.40 -23.33 -14.25
N SER A 247 -3.52 -23.80 -15.47
CA SER A 247 -2.38 -23.82 -16.39
C SER A 247 -2.04 -22.39 -16.89
N PRO A 248 -0.78 -22.12 -17.25
CA PRO A 248 -0.40 -20.84 -17.86
C PRO A 248 -1.22 -20.50 -19.11
N ALA A 249 -1.62 -21.50 -19.91
CA ALA A 249 -2.44 -21.29 -21.11
C ALA A 249 -3.87 -20.84 -20.75
N GLN A 250 -4.49 -21.40 -19.71
CA GLN A 250 -5.80 -20.97 -19.22
C GLN A 250 -5.73 -19.53 -18.70
N LEU A 251 -4.69 -19.20 -17.92
CA LEU A 251 -4.49 -17.81 -17.44
C LEU A 251 -4.35 -16.83 -18.61
N GLN A 252 -3.54 -17.14 -19.61
CA GLN A 252 -3.37 -16.31 -20.80
C GLN A 252 -4.69 -16.15 -21.59
N THR A 253 -5.46 -17.22 -21.73
CA THR A 253 -6.79 -17.19 -22.40
C THR A 253 -7.74 -16.24 -21.68
N TYR A 254 -7.80 -16.32 -20.34
CA TYR A 254 -8.63 -15.43 -19.51
C TYR A 254 -8.20 -13.95 -19.66
N LEU A 255 -6.91 -13.68 -19.53
CA LEU A 255 -6.37 -12.33 -19.61
C LEU A 255 -6.61 -11.72 -21.02
N ALA A 256 -6.42 -12.51 -22.08
CA ALA A 256 -6.66 -12.06 -23.45
C ALA A 256 -8.15 -11.78 -23.71
N ALA A 257 -9.05 -12.63 -23.18
CA ALA A 257 -10.49 -12.41 -23.28
C ALA A 257 -10.93 -11.13 -22.54
N PHE A 258 -10.37 -10.87 -21.35
CA PHE A 258 -10.62 -9.63 -20.62
C PHE A 258 -10.15 -8.41 -21.41
N ASP A 259 -8.92 -8.41 -21.97
CA ASP A 259 -8.40 -7.30 -22.76
C ASP A 259 -9.24 -7.03 -24.00
N GLN A 260 -9.74 -8.09 -24.65
CA GLN A 260 -10.62 -7.96 -25.81
C GLN A 260 -11.95 -7.26 -25.47
N LYS A 261 -12.58 -7.63 -24.34
CA LYS A 261 -13.77 -6.94 -23.82
C LYS A 261 -13.46 -5.49 -23.46
N ALA A 262 -12.37 -5.29 -22.72
CA ALA A 262 -11.95 -3.99 -22.18
C ALA A 262 -11.64 -2.96 -23.29
N ALA A 263 -11.22 -3.40 -24.47
CA ALA A 263 -10.94 -2.52 -25.60
C ALA A 263 -12.16 -1.68 -26.05
N GLY A 264 -13.38 -2.15 -25.75
CA GLY A 264 -14.64 -1.44 -26.06
C GLY A 264 -15.19 -0.59 -24.90
N TRP A 265 -14.51 -0.54 -23.74
CA TRP A 265 -15.00 0.19 -22.57
C TRP A 265 -14.37 1.59 -22.46
N PRO A 266 -15.09 2.57 -21.84
CA PRO A 266 -14.52 3.91 -21.58
C PRO A 266 -13.22 3.88 -20.76
N ALA A 267 -13.09 2.93 -19.83
CA ALA A 267 -11.90 2.69 -19.02
C ALA A 267 -11.90 1.23 -18.54
N PHE A 268 -10.76 0.75 -18.03
CA PHE A 268 -10.66 -0.53 -17.35
C PHE A 268 -9.50 -0.50 -16.34
N VAL A 269 -9.52 -1.43 -15.42
CA VAL A 269 -8.43 -1.65 -14.45
C VAL A 269 -7.79 -2.99 -14.77
N SER A 270 -6.48 -2.97 -15.02
CA SER A 270 -5.74 -4.19 -15.30
C SER A 270 -5.16 -4.76 -14.02
N SER A 271 -5.51 -5.99 -13.69
CA SER A 271 -5.01 -6.63 -12.46
C SER A 271 -3.79 -7.50 -12.73
N ALA A 272 -2.92 -7.58 -11.71
CA ALA A 272 -1.79 -8.47 -11.64
C ALA A 272 -1.94 -9.40 -10.44
N PHE A 273 -1.55 -10.66 -10.61
CA PHE A 273 -1.75 -11.74 -9.67
C PHE A 273 -0.41 -12.31 -9.20
N SER A 274 -0.25 -12.50 -7.90
CA SER A 274 0.92 -13.21 -7.36
C SER A 274 0.74 -14.72 -7.42
N ARG A 275 -0.39 -15.19 -6.96
CA ARG A 275 -0.82 -16.59 -6.81
C ARG A 275 -2.28 -16.64 -6.36
N PHE A 276 -2.83 -17.84 -6.21
CA PHE A 276 -4.06 -18.13 -5.48
C PHE A 276 -3.95 -19.54 -4.90
N HIS A 277 -4.10 -19.68 -3.59
CA HIS A 277 -4.06 -20.97 -2.91
C HIS A 277 -4.86 -20.88 -1.61
N ASP A 278 -6.16 -21.11 -1.71
CA ASP A 278 -7.07 -20.98 -0.57
C ASP A 278 -6.92 -22.10 0.47
N ILE A 279 -7.22 -21.77 1.72
CA ILE A 279 -7.21 -22.71 2.86
C ILE A 279 -8.62 -23.28 3.16
N TYR A 280 -9.63 -22.94 2.35
CA TYR A 280 -11.03 -23.17 2.65
C TYR A 280 -11.40 -24.64 2.85
N ALA A 281 -10.84 -25.53 2.03
CA ALA A 281 -11.12 -26.97 2.16
C ALA A 281 -10.56 -27.55 3.45
N GLN A 282 -9.34 -27.16 3.84
CA GLN A 282 -8.70 -27.59 5.08
C GLN A 282 -9.39 -27.01 6.31
N ALA A 283 -9.89 -25.80 6.21
CA ALA A 283 -10.66 -25.15 7.26
C ALA A 283 -12.10 -25.66 7.35
N GLY A 284 -12.55 -26.53 6.44
CA GLY A 284 -13.93 -27.02 6.41
C GLY A 284 -14.98 -25.97 6.05
N VAL A 285 -14.57 -24.83 5.46
CA VAL A 285 -15.46 -23.73 5.08
C VAL A 285 -16.23 -24.07 3.81
N ARG A 286 -15.50 -24.56 2.79
CA ARG A 286 -16.03 -24.97 1.47
C ARG A 286 -14.98 -25.75 0.68
N ALA A 287 -15.34 -26.32 -0.45
CA ALA A 287 -14.37 -26.86 -1.39
C ALA A 287 -13.46 -25.73 -1.93
N SER A 288 -12.17 -26.03 -2.11
CA SER A 288 -11.22 -25.08 -2.70
C SER A 288 -11.65 -24.69 -4.11
N TYR A 289 -11.41 -23.44 -4.48
CA TYR A 289 -11.62 -22.92 -5.83
C TYR A 289 -10.58 -23.41 -6.84
N GLY A 290 -9.51 -24.07 -6.39
CA GLY A 290 -8.33 -24.44 -7.16
C GLY A 290 -7.15 -23.54 -6.90
N THR A 291 -6.07 -23.73 -7.65
CA THR A 291 -4.80 -23.05 -7.40
C THR A 291 -4.32 -22.32 -8.64
N LEU A 292 -3.83 -21.09 -8.45
CA LEU A 292 -2.95 -20.38 -9.38
C LEU A 292 -1.54 -20.42 -8.78
N ASP A 293 -0.65 -21.20 -9.40
CA ASP A 293 0.73 -21.34 -8.94
C ASP A 293 1.51 -20.03 -9.11
N ASP A 294 2.38 -19.71 -8.16
CA ASP A 294 3.22 -18.52 -8.23
C ASP A 294 4.35 -18.63 -9.25
N ALA A 295 4.68 -19.85 -9.68
CA ALA A 295 5.74 -20.18 -10.64
C ALA A 295 7.07 -19.48 -10.30
N GLN A 296 7.45 -19.49 -9.02
CA GLN A 296 8.66 -18.84 -8.49
C GLN A 296 8.70 -17.32 -8.76
N GLY A 297 7.53 -16.66 -8.75
CA GLY A 297 7.34 -15.25 -9.01
C GLY A 297 7.07 -14.89 -10.48
N ALA A 298 7.11 -15.87 -11.40
CA ALA A 298 6.84 -15.63 -12.81
C ALA A 298 5.38 -15.24 -13.06
N THR A 299 4.43 -15.75 -12.28
CA THR A 299 3.02 -15.36 -12.36
C THR A 299 2.85 -13.87 -12.11
N LEU A 300 3.42 -13.34 -11.03
CA LEU A 300 3.40 -11.89 -10.76
C LEU A 300 4.16 -11.10 -11.84
N THR A 301 5.35 -11.54 -12.21
CA THR A 301 6.17 -10.86 -13.22
C THR A 301 5.42 -10.70 -14.52
N ASN A 302 4.81 -11.75 -15.03
CA ASN A 302 4.14 -11.74 -16.34
C ASN A 302 2.82 -10.95 -16.29
N THR A 303 1.99 -11.14 -15.26
CA THR A 303 0.70 -10.44 -15.15
C THR A 303 0.90 -8.95 -14.87
N LEU A 304 1.88 -8.56 -14.06
CA LEU A 304 2.19 -7.16 -13.79
C LEU A 304 2.84 -6.46 -14.99
N ALA A 305 3.78 -7.11 -15.69
CA ALA A 305 4.34 -6.55 -16.92
C ALA A 305 3.25 -6.29 -17.97
N ARG A 306 2.31 -7.25 -18.17
CA ARG A 306 1.14 -7.04 -19.01
C ARG A 306 0.32 -5.84 -18.55
N ALA A 307 -0.03 -5.74 -17.28
CA ALA A 307 -0.82 -4.64 -16.73
C ALA A 307 -0.11 -3.29 -16.87
N MET A 308 1.20 -3.25 -16.76
CA MET A 308 2.00 -2.03 -16.94
C MET A 308 2.16 -1.59 -18.39
N THR A 309 1.97 -2.50 -19.36
CA THR A 309 2.19 -2.20 -20.78
C THR A 309 0.91 -1.98 -21.59
N ASN A 310 -0.26 -2.42 -21.10
CA ASN A 310 -1.54 -2.18 -21.76
C ASN A 310 -2.04 -0.74 -21.61
N HIS A 311 -3.24 -0.41 -22.10
CA HIS A 311 -3.78 0.95 -22.12
C HIS A 311 -4.52 1.38 -20.84
N SER A 312 -4.61 0.50 -19.83
CA SER A 312 -5.20 0.87 -18.52
C SER A 312 -4.38 1.97 -17.84
N SER A 313 -5.05 2.95 -17.25
CA SER A 313 -4.40 3.97 -16.42
C SER A 313 -4.28 3.55 -14.94
N ILE A 314 -5.00 2.50 -14.53
CA ILE A 314 -5.00 1.96 -13.17
C ILE A 314 -4.59 0.49 -13.23
N VAL A 315 -3.62 0.13 -12.42
CA VAL A 315 -3.18 -1.25 -12.22
C VAL A 315 -3.51 -1.67 -10.80
N GLN A 316 -4.21 -2.80 -10.66
CA GLN A 316 -4.54 -3.41 -9.39
C GLN A 316 -3.64 -4.61 -9.11
N LEU A 317 -3.02 -4.63 -7.94
CA LEU A 317 -2.32 -5.79 -7.41
C LEU A 317 -3.26 -6.59 -6.50
N VAL A 318 -3.45 -7.86 -6.76
CA VAL A 318 -4.34 -8.75 -6.01
C VAL A 318 -3.51 -9.76 -5.24
N THR A 319 -3.44 -9.67 -3.92
CA THR A 319 -3.90 -8.68 -2.93
C THR A 319 -2.75 -8.24 -2.04
N TRP A 320 -2.93 -7.26 -1.14
CA TRP A 320 -1.91 -7.00 -0.12
C TRP A 320 -1.83 -8.17 0.86
N ASN A 321 -2.97 -8.56 1.44
CA ASN A 321 -2.98 -9.39 2.63
C ASN A 321 -4.16 -10.38 2.72
N ASP A 322 -4.69 -10.88 1.60
CA ASP A 322 -5.64 -11.99 1.71
C ASP A 322 -4.90 -13.31 1.96
N PHE A 323 -4.71 -13.62 3.23
CA PHE A 323 -4.06 -14.85 3.69
C PHE A 323 -4.98 -16.08 3.54
N GLY A 324 -6.29 -15.90 3.59
CA GLY A 324 -7.27 -16.98 3.41
C GLY A 324 -7.26 -17.55 1.98
N GLU A 325 -7.08 -16.67 0.99
CA GLU A 325 -6.97 -17.05 -0.43
C GLU A 325 -5.52 -17.22 -0.90
N GLY A 326 -4.54 -16.83 -0.07
CA GLY A 326 -3.13 -17.00 -0.39
C GLY A 326 -2.64 -16.08 -1.51
N THR A 327 -3.34 -15.00 -1.80
CA THR A 327 -2.98 -14.03 -2.86
C THR A 327 -2.04 -12.92 -2.39
N MET A 328 -1.65 -12.92 -1.12
CA MET A 328 -0.93 -11.84 -0.46
C MET A 328 0.41 -11.49 -1.14
N LEU A 329 0.72 -10.19 -1.15
CA LEU A 329 2.02 -9.60 -1.52
C LEU A 329 2.79 -9.12 -0.29
N GLU A 330 2.10 -8.96 0.84
CA GLU A 330 2.72 -8.70 2.13
C GLU A 330 3.83 -9.74 2.38
N PRO A 331 5.01 -9.34 2.90
CA PRO A 331 6.09 -10.26 3.15
C PRO A 331 5.70 -11.40 4.10
N THR A 332 6.00 -12.62 3.69
CA THR A 332 5.78 -13.85 4.46
C THR A 332 7.11 -14.53 4.78
N ARG A 333 7.09 -15.53 5.65
CA ARG A 333 8.29 -16.34 5.92
C ARG A 333 8.75 -17.14 4.70
N GLU A 334 7.80 -17.55 3.85
CA GLU A 334 8.06 -18.37 2.65
C GLU A 334 8.66 -17.54 1.51
N TYR A 335 8.21 -16.32 1.34
CA TYR A 335 8.59 -15.50 0.18
C TYR A 335 9.49 -14.31 0.51
N GLY A 336 9.59 -13.93 1.79
CA GLY A 336 10.34 -12.73 2.20
C GLY A 336 9.86 -11.50 1.43
N TYR A 337 10.78 -10.76 0.88
CA TYR A 337 10.52 -9.54 0.10
C TYR A 337 10.49 -9.76 -1.42
N ARG A 338 10.48 -11.02 -1.90
CA ARG A 338 10.60 -11.35 -3.32
C ARG A 338 9.58 -10.60 -4.18
N ASP A 339 8.31 -10.65 -3.81
CA ASP A 339 7.22 -10.11 -4.62
C ASP A 339 7.27 -8.58 -4.66
N LEU A 340 7.64 -7.93 -3.56
CA LEU A 340 7.86 -6.48 -3.53
C LEU A 340 9.08 -6.07 -4.38
N GLY A 341 10.12 -6.90 -4.41
CA GLY A 341 11.27 -6.71 -5.30
C GLY A 341 10.92 -6.81 -6.79
N ILE A 342 10.01 -7.73 -7.15
CA ILE A 342 9.47 -7.83 -8.52
C ILE A 342 8.73 -6.53 -8.87
N ILE A 343 7.88 -6.02 -7.97
CA ILE A 343 7.14 -4.76 -8.18
C ILE A 343 8.10 -3.60 -8.41
N GLN A 344 9.13 -3.44 -7.55
CA GLN A 344 10.15 -2.39 -7.69
C GLN A 344 10.86 -2.46 -9.06
N ASN A 345 11.23 -3.66 -9.49
CA ASN A 345 11.93 -3.86 -10.76
C ASN A 345 11.06 -3.51 -11.96
N LEU A 346 9.80 -3.96 -11.99
CA LEU A 346 8.88 -3.68 -13.07
C LEU A 346 8.44 -2.22 -13.09
N ARG A 347 8.24 -1.58 -11.90
CA ARG A 347 8.02 -0.13 -11.82
C ARG A 347 9.17 0.63 -12.47
N ARG A 348 10.40 0.30 -12.13
CA ARG A 348 11.60 0.93 -12.71
C ARG A 348 11.69 0.72 -14.21
N GLN A 349 11.34 -0.48 -14.67
CA GLN A 349 11.40 -0.83 -16.09
C GLN A 349 10.35 -0.12 -16.93
N TYR A 350 9.11 -0.01 -16.44
CA TYR A 350 7.97 0.39 -17.26
C TYR A 350 7.35 1.74 -16.91
N LEU A 351 7.43 2.19 -15.66
CA LEU A 351 6.72 3.38 -15.20
C LEU A 351 7.67 4.51 -14.80
N GLU A 352 8.74 4.21 -14.06
CA GLU A 352 9.59 5.22 -13.43
C GLU A 352 11.05 4.78 -13.42
N PRO A 353 11.82 5.01 -14.50
CA PRO A 353 13.24 4.61 -14.57
C PRO A 353 14.10 5.19 -13.44
N GLY A 354 13.70 6.34 -12.87
CA GLY A 354 14.34 6.97 -11.72
C GLY A 354 13.90 6.47 -10.35
N PHE A 355 13.06 5.42 -10.26
CA PHE A 355 12.63 4.85 -8.99
C PHE A 355 13.82 4.33 -8.19
N SER A 356 14.12 4.99 -7.06
CA SER A 356 15.37 4.83 -6.34
C SER A 356 15.37 3.76 -5.26
N TYR A 357 14.20 3.33 -4.79
CA TYR A 357 14.11 2.32 -3.73
C TYR A 357 14.47 0.93 -4.25
N SER A 358 15.10 0.13 -3.39
CA SER A 358 15.58 -1.22 -3.68
C SER A 358 15.08 -2.22 -2.64
N THR A 359 15.29 -3.50 -2.88
CA THR A 359 14.95 -4.55 -1.91
C THR A 359 15.71 -4.41 -0.59
N ASN A 360 16.88 -3.77 -0.59
CA ASN A 360 17.66 -3.49 0.62
C ASN A 360 16.99 -2.44 1.53
N ASP A 361 16.05 -1.66 1.02
CA ASP A 361 15.34 -0.65 1.78
C ASP A 361 14.10 -1.21 2.51
N LEU A 362 13.52 -2.30 1.99
CA LEU A 362 12.30 -2.92 2.53
C LEU A 362 12.42 -3.33 4.01
N PRO A 363 13.57 -3.88 4.49
CA PRO A 363 13.74 -4.21 5.90
C PRO A 363 13.62 -3.03 6.88
N LEU A 364 13.74 -1.77 6.42
CA LEU A 364 13.54 -0.62 7.28
C LEU A 364 12.14 -0.59 7.91
N ALA A 365 11.13 -1.05 7.17
CA ALA A 365 9.76 -1.08 7.66
C ALA A 365 9.57 -2.09 8.80
N VAL A 366 10.16 -3.28 8.74
CA VAL A 366 10.05 -4.27 9.81
C VAL A 366 10.89 -3.86 11.04
N ARG A 367 12.07 -3.26 10.84
CA ARG A 367 12.87 -2.69 11.96
C ARG A 367 12.05 -1.62 12.68
N PHE A 368 11.44 -0.70 11.93
CA PHE A 368 10.55 0.32 12.46
C PHE A 368 9.39 -0.29 13.24
N TYR A 369 8.69 -1.28 12.68
CA TYR A 369 7.57 -1.97 13.31
C TYR A 369 7.96 -2.60 14.66
N ASN A 370 9.06 -3.34 14.69
CA ASN A 370 9.54 -4.00 15.90
C ASN A 370 9.83 -2.99 17.02
N LEU A 371 10.48 -1.88 16.69
CA LEU A 371 10.76 -0.82 17.66
C LEU A 371 9.49 -0.10 18.09
N ARG A 372 8.53 0.11 17.18
CA ARG A 372 7.23 0.70 17.50
C ARG A 372 6.44 -0.21 18.46
N LYS A 373 6.46 -1.52 18.25
CA LYS A 373 5.83 -2.49 19.15
C LYS A 373 6.52 -2.55 20.51
N GLN A 374 7.82 -2.46 20.54
CA GLN A 374 8.61 -2.54 21.78
C GLN A 374 8.54 -1.27 22.62
N TYR A 375 8.58 -0.09 21.97
CA TYR A 375 8.78 1.20 22.64
C TYR A 375 7.67 2.22 22.38
N GLY A 376 6.57 1.84 21.74
CA GLY A 376 5.50 2.77 21.36
C GLY A 376 4.89 3.55 22.53
N ASN A 377 4.96 2.99 23.75
CA ASN A 377 4.51 3.63 24.98
C ASN A 377 5.55 4.55 25.63
N SER A 378 6.77 4.62 25.09
CA SER A 378 7.81 5.54 25.55
C SER A 378 7.72 6.85 24.76
N PRO A 379 7.27 7.98 25.35
CA PRO A 379 7.08 9.22 24.60
C PRO A 379 8.33 9.70 23.86
N PRO A 380 9.56 9.65 24.42
CA PRO A 380 10.77 10.07 23.69
C PRO A 380 11.02 9.20 22.45
N ILE A 381 10.97 7.87 22.60
CA ILE A 381 11.25 6.94 21.50
C ILE A 381 10.13 6.99 20.46
N SER A 382 8.87 7.11 20.90
CA SER A 382 7.73 7.25 20.01
C SER A 382 7.85 8.52 19.13
N ALA A 383 8.29 9.64 19.71
CA ALA A 383 8.56 10.87 18.96
C ALA A 383 9.70 10.69 17.94
N GLU A 384 10.75 9.95 18.30
CA GLU A 384 11.84 9.61 17.37
C GLU A 384 11.36 8.71 16.25
N LEU A 385 10.57 7.69 16.53
CA LEU A 385 9.97 6.81 15.52
C LEU A 385 9.04 7.58 14.59
N ASN A 386 8.32 8.60 15.05
CA ASN A 386 7.54 9.47 14.16
C ASN A 386 8.43 10.23 13.16
N ARG A 387 9.64 10.63 13.56
CA ARG A 387 10.63 11.23 12.64
C ARG A 387 11.18 10.19 11.66
N VAL A 388 11.44 8.95 12.11
CA VAL A 388 11.83 7.83 11.24
C VAL A 388 10.77 7.60 10.17
N PHE A 389 9.49 7.51 10.56
CA PHE A 389 8.37 7.39 9.61
C PHE A 389 8.42 8.49 8.55
N THR A 390 8.52 9.75 9.00
CA THR A 390 8.59 10.91 8.09
C THR A 390 9.82 10.85 7.17
N ASN A 391 10.96 10.41 7.67
CA ASN A 391 12.18 10.27 6.87
C ASN A 391 12.04 9.17 5.79
N ILE A 392 11.44 8.03 6.12
CA ILE A 392 11.18 6.97 5.13
C ILE A 392 10.21 7.48 4.05
N VAL A 393 9.10 8.08 4.45
CA VAL A 393 8.08 8.62 3.52
C VAL A 393 8.67 9.70 2.59
N SER A 394 9.61 10.50 3.11
CA SER A 394 10.30 11.56 2.35
C SER A 394 11.52 11.07 1.57
N GLY A 395 11.82 9.77 1.53
CA GLY A 395 12.95 9.20 0.82
C GLY A 395 14.33 9.42 1.49
N LYS A 396 14.36 9.89 2.74
CA LYS A 396 15.61 10.10 3.51
C LYS A 396 16.05 8.81 4.20
N LEU A 397 16.26 7.73 3.43
CA LEU A 397 16.42 6.38 3.95
C LEU A 397 17.70 6.22 4.79
N SER A 398 18.80 6.84 4.41
CA SER A 398 20.05 6.80 5.20
C SER A 398 19.86 7.41 6.58
N SER A 399 19.12 8.53 6.69
CA SER A 399 18.78 9.14 7.98
C SER A 399 17.88 8.24 8.81
N ALA A 400 16.86 7.64 8.19
CA ALA A 400 15.97 6.69 8.86
C ALA A 400 16.73 5.46 9.38
N ALA A 401 17.62 4.88 8.58
CA ALA A 401 18.43 3.74 8.95
C ALA A 401 19.34 4.04 10.15
N LEU A 402 19.99 5.21 10.15
CA LEU A 402 20.85 5.66 11.25
C LEU A 402 20.05 5.87 12.54
N GLN A 403 18.86 6.50 12.45
CA GLN A 403 17.99 6.67 13.60
C GLN A 403 17.53 5.33 14.20
N LEU A 404 17.09 4.38 13.34
CA LEU A 404 16.72 3.04 13.79
C LEU A 404 17.89 2.35 14.48
N THR A 405 19.10 2.43 13.92
CA THR A 405 20.31 1.88 14.55
C THR A 405 20.60 2.52 15.89
N GLY A 406 20.41 3.84 16.02
CA GLY A 406 20.55 4.55 17.28
C GLY A 406 19.60 4.04 18.36
N ILE A 407 18.32 3.85 18.01
CA ILE A 407 17.32 3.30 18.93
C ILE A 407 17.67 1.86 19.32
N GLU A 408 18.02 1.00 18.34
CA GLU A 408 18.37 -0.41 18.53
C GLU A 408 19.59 -0.59 19.44
N SER A 409 20.59 0.26 19.27
CA SER A 409 21.83 0.21 20.07
C SER A 409 21.76 1.02 21.37
N SER A 410 20.67 1.74 21.59
CA SER A 410 20.52 2.72 22.70
C SER A 410 21.60 3.81 22.70
N HIS A 411 22.18 4.11 21.54
CA HIS A 411 23.18 5.16 21.35
C HIS A 411 22.62 6.28 20.48
N PRO A 412 22.94 7.54 20.81
CA PRO A 412 22.56 8.67 19.98
C PRO A 412 23.36 8.68 18.67
N VAL A 413 22.71 9.12 17.58
CA VAL A 413 23.31 9.24 16.25
C VAL A 413 23.17 10.64 15.69
N ILE A 414 24.14 11.07 14.85
CA ILE A 414 24.06 12.28 14.04
C ILE A 414 23.44 11.94 12.68
N TYR A 415 22.47 12.73 12.25
CA TYR A 415 21.82 12.57 10.95
C TYR A 415 21.35 13.92 10.40
N ASN A 416 20.79 13.93 9.18
CA ASN A 416 20.33 15.14 8.48
C ASN A 416 21.40 16.25 8.42
N LEU A 417 22.64 15.88 8.09
CA LEU A 417 23.71 16.83 7.93
C LEU A 417 23.41 17.73 6.72
N SER A 418 23.43 19.04 6.93
CA SER A 418 23.23 20.05 5.87
C SER A 418 24.16 21.23 6.07
N LEU A 419 24.47 21.91 4.97
CA LEU A 419 25.19 23.18 4.97
C LEU A 419 24.24 24.26 4.41
N GLU A 420 23.89 25.23 5.24
CA GLU A 420 23.06 26.38 4.86
C GLU A 420 23.91 27.67 4.94
N GLY A 421 24.39 28.11 3.80
CA GLY A 421 25.38 29.17 3.75
C GLY A 421 26.69 28.74 4.43
N VAL A 422 27.08 29.46 5.49
CA VAL A 422 28.25 29.13 6.32
C VAL A 422 27.88 28.33 7.59
N GLN A 423 26.62 28.00 7.75
CA GLN A 423 26.13 27.27 8.92
C GLN A 423 26.01 25.78 8.61
N MET A 424 26.76 24.94 9.31
CA MET A 424 26.54 23.49 9.30
C MET A 424 25.50 23.14 10.34
N LYS A 425 24.48 22.41 9.91
CA LYS A 425 23.40 21.91 10.76
C LYS A 425 23.34 20.39 10.74
N PHE A 426 23.06 19.77 11.84
CA PHE A 426 22.71 18.36 11.91
C PHE A 426 21.74 18.10 13.05
N SER A 427 21.04 16.99 12.94
CA SER A 427 20.12 16.50 13.95
C SER A 427 20.78 15.42 14.78
N ILE A 428 20.45 15.37 16.07
CA ILE A 428 20.84 14.30 16.99
C ILE A 428 19.56 13.54 17.37
N GLY A 429 19.55 12.25 17.16
CA GLY A 429 18.42 11.37 17.50
C GLY A 429 18.89 9.99 17.93
N GLY A 430 17.93 9.12 18.18
CA GLY A 430 18.13 7.81 18.83
C GLY A 430 17.73 7.86 20.29
N TYR A 431 17.84 6.71 20.96
CA TYR A 431 17.54 6.62 22.39
C TYR A 431 18.62 7.33 23.20
N VAL A 432 18.23 8.34 23.97
CA VAL A 432 19.12 9.11 24.82
C VAL A 432 18.65 8.98 26.27
N ALA A 433 19.33 8.16 27.07
CA ALA A 433 18.99 7.96 28.48
C ALA A 433 19.56 9.05 29.38
N SER A 434 20.50 9.87 28.89
CA SER A 434 21.25 10.86 29.70
C SER A 434 21.69 12.05 28.82
N ASN A 435 22.52 12.90 29.35
CA ASN A 435 23.13 14.01 28.63
C ASN A 435 24.00 13.50 27.48
N VAL A 436 23.79 14.07 26.29
CA VAL A 436 24.62 13.83 25.09
C VAL A 436 25.53 15.03 24.88
N GLN A 437 26.81 14.79 24.75
CA GLN A 437 27.79 15.83 24.46
C GLN A 437 28.17 15.79 22.99
N VAL A 438 28.11 16.94 22.34
CA VAL A 438 28.71 17.12 21.03
C VAL A 438 30.15 17.58 21.22
N ALA A 439 31.08 16.75 20.78
CA ALA A 439 32.48 17.09 20.74
C ALA A 439 32.98 17.36 19.35
N MET A 440 33.81 18.35 19.18
CA MET A 440 34.43 18.78 17.93
C MET A 440 35.95 18.56 18.00
N SER A 441 36.53 18.21 16.86
CA SER A 441 37.97 18.14 16.64
C SER A 441 38.35 18.74 15.29
N THR A 442 39.54 19.30 15.20
CA THR A 442 40.14 19.74 13.91
C THR A 442 41.23 18.78 13.43
N ASN A 443 41.65 17.80 14.26
CA ASN A 443 42.76 16.89 13.97
C ASN A 443 42.45 15.40 14.29
N LEU A 444 41.23 15.07 14.66
CA LEU A 444 40.77 13.73 15.07
C LEU A 444 41.42 13.15 16.35
N THR A 445 42.38 13.83 16.95
CA THR A 445 43.11 13.40 18.13
C THR A 445 42.66 14.13 19.38
N THR A 446 42.47 15.43 19.32
CA THR A 446 42.01 16.28 20.42
C THR A 446 40.55 16.64 20.22
N TRP A 447 39.71 16.35 21.20
CA TRP A 447 38.27 16.57 21.17
C TRP A 447 37.84 17.54 22.24
N GLN A 448 37.08 18.54 21.88
CA GLN A 448 36.53 19.53 22.81
C GLN A 448 35.00 19.41 22.79
N THR A 449 34.39 19.27 23.97
CA THR A 449 32.92 19.38 24.09
C THR A 449 32.53 20.82 23.80
N ILE A 450 31.65 21.00 22.80
CA ILE A 450 31.17 22.30 22.38
C ILE A 450 29.72 22.54 22.79
N GLN A 451 28.97 21.48 23.01
CA GLN A 451 27.59 21.58 23.49
C GLN A 451 27.18 20.30 24.20
N THR A 452 26.33 20.45 25.23
CA THR A 452 25.68 19.34 25.95
C THR A 452 24.16 19.50 25.77
N PHE A 453 23.49 18.42 25.36
CA PHE A 453 22.05 18.32 25.32
C PHE A 453 21.59 17.45 26.47
N THR A 454 20.71 17.97 27.30
CA THR A 454 20.04 17.19 28.32
C THR A 454 19.00 16.29 27.67
N ASN A 455 18.81 15.08 28.16
CA ASN A 455 17.80 14.14 27.67
C ASN A 455 16.47 14.86 27.48
N SER A 456 16.11 15.10 26.24
CA SER A 456 14.88 15.77 25.86
C SER A 456 14.08 14.88 24.93
N THR A 457 12.77 14.95 25.05
CA THR A 457 11.83 14.27 24.15
C THR A 457 11.85 14.81 22.72
N ASN A 458 12.60 15.88 22.49
CA ASN A 458 12.64 16.60 21.22
C ASN A 458 13.95 16.38 20.48
N LEU A 459 13.87 16.43 19.16
CA LEU A 459 15.00 16.50 18.27
C LEU A 459 15.91 17.66 18.65
N SER A 460 17.15 17.35 18.99
CA SER A 460 18.18 18.36 19.20
C SER A 460 18.80 18.72 17.87
N ILE A 461 18.73 19.99 17.47
CA ILE A 461 19.39 20.50 16.28
C ILE A 461 20.62 21.25 16.71
N PHE A 462 21.78 20.84 16.21
CA PHE A 462 23.03 21.53 16.38
C PHE A 462 23.34 22.41 15.16
N SER A 463 23.81 23.62 15.38
CA SER A 463 24.26 24.51 14.33
C SER A 463 25.61 25.15 14.72
N THR A 464 26.55 25.21 13.80
CA THR A 464 27.85 25.85 14.00
C THR A 464 28.32 26.55 12.74
N ASP A 465 28.99 27.67 12.93
CA ASP A 465 29.65 28.43 11.85
C ASP A 465 30.87 27.68 11.31
N THR A 466 31.00 27.60 10.01
CA THR A 466 32.10 26.91 9.31
C THR A 466 33.19 27.85 8.77
N THR A 467 33.07 29.18 8.98
CA THR A 467 33.97 30.18 8.37
C THR A 467 35.39 30.14 8.93
N GLN A 468 35.66 29.53 10.05
CA GLN A 468 36.94 29.65 10.78
C GLN A 468 37.85 28.41 10.77
N ALA A 469 37.51 27.33 10.04
CA ALA A 469 38.32 26.11 10.08
C ALA A 469 38.39 25.37 8.75
N VAL A 470 39.59 24.86 8.43
CA VAL A 470 39.87 24.06 7.23
C VAL A 470 39.18 22.71 7.24
N ALA A 471 39.04 22.11 8.42
CA ALA A 471 38.28 20.86 8.65
C ALA A 471 37.74 20.82 10.08
N ARG A 472 36.53 20.27 10.23
CA ARG A 472 35.93 20.01 11.53
C ARG A 472 35.31 18.62 11.54
N PHE A 473 35.54 17.89 12.59
CA PHE A 473 35.00 16.57 12.86
C PHE A 473 34.11 16.62 14.09
N PHE A 474 33.02 15.89 14.09
CA PHE A 474 32.06 15.87 15.19
C PHE A 474 31.80 14.44 15.62
N LYS A 475 31.67 14.23 16.91
CA LYS A 475 31.21 12.98 17.51
C LYS A 475 30.27 13.26 18.67
N LEU A 476 29.46 12.27 19.01
CA LEU A 476 28.67 12.24 20.24
C LEU A 476 29.43 11.46 21.32
N GLN A 477 29.30 11.93 22.54
CA GLN A 477 29.89 11.30 23.74
C GLN A 477 28.84 11.16 24.82
#